data_1e0c8c194c22640448d711d87d1ea92c
#
_entry.id   1e0c8c194c22640448d711d87d1ea92c
#
_cell.length_a   1.000
_cell.length_b   1.000
_cell.length_c   1.000
_cell.angle_alpha   90.00
_cell.angle_beta   90.00
_cell.angle_gamma   90.00
#
_symmetry.space_group_name_H-M   'P 1'
#
loop_
_entity.id
_entity.type
_entity.pdbx_description
1 polymer ?
#
loop_
_entity_poly.entity_id
_entity_poly.type
_entity_poly.pdbx_seq_one_letter_code
_entity_poly.pdbx_strand_id
1 'polypeptide(L)'
;VVLRAVGLALRSLELSGRGVLVAVSGGLDSTTLLHTLARLSGRHGLKLCIGHVNHGLRGAESEGDQSFVEELGKAHAIHFLSRRVDPDSLRTNVSSRLRPTLQEAARSLRREALLEMAASSGADVVATAHHADDQAETVLLRLLRGTGPDGLGGMSAQSLDGRFVRPLLRVPRAEIDAFARAEGLVWREDSSNRCHAYARNRLRSRWVPGLREDFNPALLRAIVDLAEAQRTDAEWIQSAVERELETRVRATAGGLRLARSGWCELHDALARRLAARLLMNCGAGRDVRRVHLLRMLHFLRGGRTGTRIELPAGLVLRCEREAFWLGPREVHENGAC
;
A
#
# COMPACT_ATOMS: atom_id res chain seq x y z
N VAL A 1 17.56 -18.75 -7.32
CA VAL A 1 16.74 -17.61 -7.81
C VAL A 1 16.29 -16.74 -6.63
N VAL A 2 15.60 -17.28 -5.62
CA VAL A 2 15.01 -16.50 -4.48
C VAL A 2 16.06 -15.69 -3.73
N LEU A 3 17.18 -16.29 -3.29
CA LEU A 3 18.28 -15.59 -2.59
C LEU A 3 18.82 -14.39 -3.39
N ARG A 4 18.99 -14.58 -4.72
CA ARG A 4 19.47 -13.50 -5.59
C ARG A 4 18.46 -12.37 -5.69
N ALA A 5 17.18 -12.70 -5.89
CA ALA A 5 16.11 -11.72 -6.00
C ALA A 5 15.95 -10.91 -4.70
N VAL A 6 15.93 -11.56 -3.54
CA VAL A 6 15.86 -10.90 -2.24
C VAL A 6 17.11 -10.05 -2.00
N GLY A 7 18.32 -10.55 -2.31
CA GLY A 7 19.55 -9.77 -2.19
C GLY A 7 19.57 -8.51 -3.07
N LEU A 8 18.97 -8.56 -4.27
CA LEU A 8 18.76 -7.39 -5.12
C LEU A 8 17.75 -6.41 -4.48
N ALA A 9 16.64 -6.93 -3.95
CA ALA A 9 15.65 -6.12 -3.27
C ALA A 9 16.22 -5.42 -2.02
N LEU A 10 17.04 -6.10 -1.21
CA LEU A 10 17.70 -5.51 -0.04
C LEU A 10 18.58 -4.32 -0.43
N ARG A 11 19.30 -4.40 -1.55
CA ARG A 11 20.12 -3.30 -2.06
C ARG A 11 19.28 -2.14 -2.57
N SER A 12 18.28 -2.43 -3.42
CA SER A 12 17.42 -1.38 -3.98
C SER A 12 16.56 -0.66 -2.94
N LEU A 13 16.27 -1.31 -1.81
CA LEU A 13 15.54 -0.76 -0.67
C LEU A 13 16.47 -0.16 0.40
N GLU A 14 17.78 -0.16 0.16
CA GLU A 14 18.80 0.39 1.08
C GLU A 14 18.70 -0.17 2.50
N LEU A 15 18.49 -1.49 2.61
CA LEU A 15 18.28 -2.14 3.91
C LEU A 15 19.57 -2.63 4.59
N SER A 16 20.73 -2.46 3.97
CA SER A 16 22.01 -2.88 4.58
C SER A 16 22.27 -2.14 5.91
N GLY A 17 22.63 -2.89 6.94
CA GLY A 17 22.86 -2.38 8.29
C GLY A 17 21.61 -2.10 9.13
N ARG A 18 20.40 -2.25 8.55
CA ARG A 18 19.14 -1.91 9.23
C ARG A 18 18.59 -3.02 10.10
N GLY A 19 17.77 -2.62 11.08
CA GLY A 19 16.88 -3.49 11.84
C GLY A 19 15.63 -3.85 11.03
N VAL A 20 15.31 -5.15 10.90
CA VAL A 20 14.19 -5.64 10.13
C VAL A 20 13.33 -6.58 10.98
N LEU A 21 12.08 -6.19 11.21
CA LEU A 21 11.06 -7.08 11.76
C LEU A 21 10.47 -7.91 10.62
N VAL A 22 10.69 -9.22 10.63
CA VAL A 22 10.11 -10.15 9.65
C VAL A 22 8.72 -10.57 10.12
N ALA A 23 7.68 -10.23 9.36
CA ALA A 23 6.31 -10.63 9.66
C ALA A 23 6.09 -12.10 9.26
N VAL A 24 6.04 -13.00 10.22
CA VAL A 24 5.95 -14.46 10.01
C VAL A 24 4.59 -14.98 10.49
N SER A 25 3.83 -15.58 9.57
CA SER A 25 2.56 -16.24 9.87
C SER A 25 2.71 -17.76 10.07
N GLY A 26 3.86 -18.34 9.76
CA GLY A 26 4.10 -19.77 9.74
C GLY A 26 3.83 -20.45 8.40
N GLY A 27 3.18 -19.77 7.45
CA GLY A 27 2.94 -20.28 6.10
C GLY A 27 4.18 -20.24 5.20
N LEU A 28 4.12 -20.96 4.06
CA LEU A 28 5.20 -21.13 3.08
C LEU A 28 5.96 -19.81 2.79
N ASP A 29 5.24 -18.78 2.37
CA ASP A 29 5.84 -17.55 1.85
C ASP A 29 6.60 -16.79 2.95
N SER A 30 6.01 -16.71 4.17
CA SER A 30 6.63 -16.01 5.30
C SER A 30 7.80 -16.77 5.92
N THR A 31 7.74 -18.10 5.95
CA THR A 31 8.84 -18.96 6.40
C THR A 31 10.01 -18.88 5.42
N THR A 32 9.73 -18.88 4.11
CA THR A 32 10.75 -18.70 3.07
C THR A 32 11.41 -17.32 3.16
N LEU A 33 10.64 -16.26 3.40
CA LEU A 33 11.18 -14.91 3.59
C LEU A 33 12.13 -14.87 4.79
N LEU A 34 11.69 -15.41 5.94
CA LEU A 34 12.52 -15.48 7.15
C LEU A 34 13.84 -16.21 6.88
N HIS A 35 13.78 -17.42 6.33
CA HIS A 35 14.96 -18.22 6.02
C HIS A 35 15.92 -17.49 5.07
N THR A 36 15.37 -16.87 4.02
CA THR A 36 16.17 -16.13 3.03
C THR A 36 16.86 -14.90 3.65
N LEU A 37 16.15 -14.15 4.50
CA LEU A 37 16.71 -12.99 5.19
C LEU A 37 17.77 -13.43 6.23
N ALA A 38 17.55 -14.51 6.95
CA ALA A 38 18.51 -15.09 7.89
C ALA A 38 19.82 -15.44 7.18
N ARG A 39 19.76 -16.11 6.03
CA ARG A 39 20.94 -16.47 5.21
C ARG A 39 21.69 -15.25 4.64
N LEU A 40 20.97 -14.16 4.40
CA LEU A 40 21.54 -12.93 3.84
C LEU A 40 21.95 -11.93 4.93
N SER A 41 21.56 -12.15 6.20
CA SER A 41 21.74 -11.19 7.29
C SER A 41 23.21 -10.80 7.50
N GLY A 42 24.12 -11.77 7.57
CA GLY A 42 25.55 -11.50 7.75
C GLY A 42 26.16 -10.68 6.62
N ARG A 43 25.77 -10.99 5.35
CA ARG A 43 26.26 -10.28 4.15
C ARG A 43 25.79 -8.84 4.07
N HIS A 44 24.58 -8.56 4.53
CA HIS A 44 23.95 -7.24 4.48
C HIS A 44 23.96 -6.51 5.84
N GLY A 45 24.52 -7.12 6.89
CA GLY A 45 24.53 -6.53 8.23
C GLY A 45 23.14 -6.35 8.85
N LEU A 46 22.15 -7.18 8.48
CA LEU A 46 20.77 -7.03 8.97
C LEU A 46 20.66 -7.47 10.42
N LYS A 47 19.92 -6.70 11.21
CA LYS A 47 19.50 -7.08 12.57
C LYS A 47 18.06 -7.56 12.49
N LEU A 48 17.85 -8.88 12.57
CA LEU A 48 16.54 -9.50 12.37
C LEU A 48 15.80 -9.70 13.69
N CYS A 49 14.49 -9.47 13.65
CA CYS A 49 13.52 -9.84 14.67
C CYS A 49 12.28 -10.45 13.98
N ILE A 50 11.66 -11.45 14.62
CA ILE A 50 10.42 -12.06 14.12
C ILE A 50 9.23 -11.41 14.80
N GLY A 51 8.22 -11.00 13.99
CA GLY A 51 6.92 -10.53 14.46
C GLY A 51 5.80 -11.47 14.02
N HIS A 52 5.09 -12.05 14.98
CA HIS A 52 3.90 -12.88 14.73
C HIS A 52 2.65 -12.19 15.25
N VAL A 53 1.58 -12.16 14.44
CA VAL A 53 0.28 -11.61 14.87
C VAL A 53 -0.73 -12.74 14.93
N ASN A 54 -1.15 -13.06 16.16
CA ASN A 54 -2.19 -14.07 16.43
C ASN A 54 -3.58 -13.39 16.43
N HIS A 55 -4.42 -13.74 15.46
CA HIS A 55 -5.76 -13.17 15.31
C HIS A 55 -6.81 -13.83 16.24
N GLY A 56 -6.47 -14.90 16.93
CA GLY A 56 -7.38 -15.63 17.83
C GLY A 56 -8.59 -16.30 17.16
N LEU A 57 -8.74 -16.16 15.84
CA LEU A 57 -9.95 -16.58 15.11
C LEU A 57 -10.13 -18.11 14.99
N ARG A 58 -9.07 -18.89 15.24
CA ARG A 58 -9.05 -20.35 15.05
C ARG A 58 -8.66 -21.12 16.32
N GLY A 59 -8.75 -20.49 17.49
CA GLY A 59 -8.46 -21.16 18.78
C GLY A 59 -7.09 -21.85 18.80
N ALA A 60 -7.10 -23.17 19.09
CA ALA A 60 -5.87 -23.98 19.21
C ALA A 60 -4.98 -24.00 17.95
N GLU A 61 -5.56 -23.86 16.75
CA GLU A 61 -4.78 -23.77 15.50
C GLU A 61 -3.91 -22.50 15.47
N SER A 62 -4.48 -21.37 15.91
CA SER A 62 -3.73 -20.09 16.00
C SER A 62 -2.61 -20.13 17.06
N GLU A 63 -2.80 -20.87 18.15
CA GLU A 63 -1.76 -21.09 19.17
C GLU A 63 -0.65 -22.01 18.64
N GLY A 64 -1.02 -23.05 17.89
CA GLY A 64 -0.07 -23.91 17.20
C GLY A 64 0.77 -23.16 16.15
N ASP A 65 0.19 -22.20 15.43
CA ASP A 65 0.93 -21.36 14.50
C ASP A 65 1.94 -20.49 15.23
N GLN A 66 1.56 -19.91 16.36
CA GLN A 66 2.46 -19.09 17.18
C GLN A 66 3.65 -19.90 17.72
N SER A 67 3.37 -21.11 18.28
CA SER A 67 4.42 -22.00 18.79
C SER A 67 5.39 -22.42 17.70
N PHE A 68 4.88 -22.73 16.50
CA PHE A 68 5.70 -23.06 15.34
C PHE A 68 6.64 -21.91 14.94
N VAL A 69 6.13 -20.68 14.91
CA VAL A 69 6.95 -19.51 14.56
C VAL A 69 7.98 -19.21 15.65
N GLU A 70 7.66 -19.42 16.92
CA GLU A 70 8.61 -19.30 18.01
C GLU A 70 9.76 -20.33 17.89
N GLU A 71 9.46 -21.56 17.51
CA GLU A 71 10.48 -22.59 17.23
C GLU A 71 11.37 -22.20 16.04
N LEU A 72 10.80 -21.63 14.99
CA LEU A 72 11.61 -21.07 13.89
C LEU A 72 12.56 -19.98 14.38
N GLY A 73 12.11 -19.13 15.30
CA GLY A 73 12.96 -18.13 15.93
C GLY A 73 14.15 -18.72 16.67
N LYS A 74 13.89 -19.77 17.48
CA LYS A 74 14.94 -20.50 18.19
C LYS A 74 15.94 -21.17 17.24
N ALA A 75 15.43 -21.83 16.16
CA ALA A 75 16.25 -22.52 15.17
C ALA A 75 17.21 -21.56 14.41
N HIS A 76 16.78 -20.32 14.17
CA HIS A 76 17.58 -19.30 13.51
C HIS A 76 18.35 -18.36 14.46
N ALA A 77 18.21 -18.55 15.79
CA ALA A 77 18.74 -17.64 16.83
C ALA A 77 18.27 -16.18 16.63
N ILE A 78 17.01 -16.00 16.20
CA ILE A 78 16.39 -14.69 15.96
C ILE A 78 15.34 -14.43 17.05
N HIS A 79 15.35 -13.23 17.62
CA HIS A 79 14.40 -12.82 18.66
C HIS A 79 12.96 -12.85 18.12
N PHE A 80 12.03 -13.45 18.89
CA PHE A 80 10.64 -13.63 18.56
C PHE A 80 9.74 -12.71 19.39
N LEU A 81 8.83 -12.02 18.73
CA LEU A 81 7.77 -11.23 19.34
C LEU A 81 6.41 -11.67 18.79
N SER A 82 5.41 -11.71 19.66
CA SER A 82 4.02 -11.96 19.25
C SER A 82 3.06 -10.94 19.83
N ARG A 83 1.95 -10.72 19.11
CA ARG A 83 0.82 -9.91 19.55
C ARG A 83 -0.48 -10.63 19.22
N ARG A 84 -1.37 -10.74 20.19
CA ARG A 84 -2.74 -11.18 19.97
C ARG A 84 -3.62 -9.98 19.65
N VAL A 85 -4.43 -10.08 18.61
CA VAL A 85 -5.38 -9.04 18.18
C VAL A 85 -6.76 -9.63 18.04
N ASP A 86 -7.77 -8.83 18.37
CA ASP A 86 -9.18 -9.17 18.21
C ASP A 86 -9.81 -8.31 17.10
N PRO A 87 -10.04 -8.85 15.89
CA PRO A 87 -10.64 -8.07 14.79
C PRO A 87 -12.07 -7.60 15.07
N ASP A 88 -12.81 -8.23 15.98
CA ASP A 88 -14.16 -7.81 16.32
C ASP A 88 -14.16 -6.53 17.18
N SER A 89 -13.07 -6.22 17.86
CA SER A 89 -12.92 -4.98 18.63
C SER A 89 -13.14 -3.72 17.77
N LEU A 90 -12.69 -3.71 16.51
CA LEU A 90 -12.89 -2.59 15.56
C LEU A 90 -14.29 -2.57 14.94
N ARG A 91 -15.11 -3.58 15.19
CA ARG A 91 -16.44 -3.74 14.59
C ARG A 91 -17.57 -3.56 15.59
N THR A 92 -17.25 -3.60 16.87
CA THR A 92 -18.18 -3.39 17.98
C THR A 92 -18.52 -1.90 18.11
N ASN A 93 -19.77 -1.58 18.34
CA ASN A 93 -20.28 -0.20 18.50
C ASN A 93 -20.07 0.74 17.30
N VAL A 94 -19.84 0.19 16.11
CA VAL A 94 -19.73 0.98 14.87
C VAL A 94 -20.99 0.80 14.04
N SER A 95 -21.56 1.92 13.54
CA SER A 95 -22.74 1.88 12.67
C SER A 95 -22.47 1.01 11.43
N SER A 96 -23.50 0.32 10.93
CA SER A 96 -23.38 -0.62 9.80
C SER A 96 -22.72 0.00 8.55
N ARG A 97 -22.90 1.30 8.35
CA ARG A 97 -22.39 2.07 7.22
C ARG A 97 -20.87 2.32 7.29
N LEU A 98 -20.31 2.39 8.50
CA LEU A 98 -18.88 2.65 8.75
C LEU A 98 -18.12 1.41 9.21
N ARG A 99 -18.83 0.30 9.48
CA ARG A 99 -18.25 -0.93 10.00
C ARG A 99 -17.32 -1.58 8.97
N PRO A 100 -16.03 -1.78 9.29
CA PRO A 100 -15.13 -2.48 8.40
C PRO A 100 -15.53 -3.96 8.29
N THR A 101 -15.20 -4.59 7.17
CA THR A 101 -15.27 -6.06 7.06
C THR A 101 -14.28 -6.69 8.06
N LEU A 102 -14.52 -7.95 8.42
CA LEU A 102 -13.62 -8.69 9.32
C LEU A 102 -12.16 -8.69 8.79
N GLN A 103 -12.00 -8.82 7.46
CA GLN A 103 -10.68 -8.79 6.83
C GLN A 103 -10.01 -7.41 6.90
N GLU A 104 -10.77 -6.34 6.71
CA GLU A 104 -10.24 -4.97 6.82
C GLU A 104 -9.82 -4.69 8.26
N ALA A 105 -10.63 -5.07 9.25
CA ALA A 105 -10.29 -4.96 10.66
C ALA A 105 -9.04 -5.77 11.02
N ALA A 106 -8.98 -7.04 10.64
CA ALA A 106 -7.82 -7.90 10.85
C ALA A 106 -6.55 -7.35 10.20
N ARG A 107 -6.67 -6.80 8.98
CA ARG A 107 -5.53 -6.19 8.27
C ARG A 107 -5.05 -4.90 8.95
N SER A 108 -5.96 -4.07 9.45
CA SER A 108 -5.62 -2.85 10.18
C SER A 108 -4.87 -3.17 11.47
N LEU A 109 -5.44 -4.02 12.32
CA LEU A 109 -4.83 -4.46 13.58
C LEU A 109 -3.49 -5.18 13.38
N ARG A 110 -3.41 -6.05 12.36
CA ARG A 110 -2.13 -6.69 12.01
C ARG A 110 -1.06 -5.66 11.68
N ARG A 111 -1.40 -4.62 10.90
CA ARG A 111 -0.46 -3.57 10.55
C ARG A 111 0.02 -2.81 11.78
N GLU A 112 -0.89 -2.45 12.66
CA GLU A 112 -0.62 -1.72 13.90
C GLU A 112 0.25 -2.55 14.86
N ALA A 113 -0.13 -3.80 15.13
CA ALA A 113 0.65 -4.71 15.97
C ALA A 113 2.08 -4.95 15.44
N LEU A 114 2.26 -5.07 14.12
CA LEU A 114 3.58 -5.21 13.52
C LEU A 114 4.43 -3.94 13.69
N LEU A 115 3.83 -2.76 13.61
CA LEU A 115 4.53 -1.49 13.84
C LEU A 115 4.93 -1.31 15.31
N GLU A 116 4.07 -1.71 16.25
CA GLU A 116 4.39 -1.70 17.69
C GLU A 116 5.54 -2.65 18.00
N MET A 117 5.52 -3.87 17.46
CA MET A 117 6.61 -4.84 17.62
C MET A 117 7.91 -4.34 16.97
N ALA A 118 7.85 -3.68 15.81
CA ALA A 118 9.03 -3.07 15.20
C ALA A 118 9.63 -1.97 16.10
N ALA A 119 8.79 -1.10 16.63
CA ALA A 119 9.23 -0.04 17.54
C ALA A 119 9.86 -0.61 18.82
N SER A 120 9.25 -1.64 19.43
CA SER A 120 9.74 -2.27 20.66
C SER A 120 11.05 -3.06 20.46
N SER A 121 11.30 -3.58 19.26
CA SER A 121 12.54 -4.30 18.91
C SER A 121 13.64 -3.41 18.35
N GLY A 122 13.38 -2.12 18.15
CA GLY A 122 14.29 -1.20 17.47
C GLY A 122 14.47 -1.50 15.98
N ALA A 123 13.50 -2.18 15.35
CA ALA A 123 13.54 -2.43 13.92
C ALA A 123 13.09 -1.20 13.12
N ASP A 124 13.85 -0.85 12.08
CA ASP A 124 13.57 0.29 11.22
C ASP A 124 12.38 0.05 10.28
N VAL A 125 12.23 -1.20 9.83
CA VAL A 125 11.22 -1.61 8.85
C VAL A 125 10.60 -2.97 9.17
N VAL A 126 9.41 -3.21 8.63
CA VAL A 126 8.69 -4.49 8.68
C VAL A 126 8.76 -5.14 7.29
N ALA A 127 9.37 -6.32 7.19
CA ALA A 127 9.39 -7.12 5.97
C ALA A 127 8.18 -8.06 5.91
N THR A 128 7.46 -8.05 4.79
CA THR A 128 6.29 -8.91 4.54
C THR A 128 6.50 -9.77 3.31
N ALA A 129 5.96 -10.98 3.31
CA ALA A 129 6.17 -12.00 2.28
C ALA A 129 5.22 -11.88 1.07
N HIS A 130 4.79 -10.67 0.71
CA HIS A 130 4.03 -10.48 -0.52
C HIS A 130 4.93 -10.80 -1.73
N HIS A 131 4.37 -11.56 -2.68
CA HIS A 131 5.09 -12.09 -3.85
C HIS A 131 4.43 -11.66 -5.17
N ALA A 132 4.99 -12.10 -6.30
CA ALA A 132 4.55 -11.68 -7.64
C ALA A 132 3.08 -12.03 -7.94
N ASP A 133 2.62 -13.20 -7.48
CA ASP A 133 1.21 -13.61 -7.67
C ASP A 133 0.26 -12.71 -6.87
N ASP A 134 0.63 -12.30 -5.64
CA ASP A 134 -0.14 -11.32 -4.86
C ASP A 134 -0.20 -9.96 -5.56
N GLN A 135 0.89 -9.56 -6.24
CA GLN A 135 0.94 -8.35 -7.04
C GLN A 135 -0.06 -8.41 -8.20
N ALA A 136 -0.01 -9.50 -8.96
CA ALA A 136 -0.92 -9.70 -10.10
C ALA A 136 -2.40 -9.73 -9.65
N GLU A 137 -2.71 -10.45 -8.57
CA GLU A 137 -4.06 -10.45 -7.98
C GLU A 137 -4.52 -9.05 -7.56
N THR A 138 -3.62 -8.26 -6.98
CA THR A 138 -3.92 -6.89 -6.55
C THR A 138 -4.24 -5.99 -7.74
N VAL A 139 -3.47 -6.08 -8.82
CA VAL A 139 -3.70 -5.32 -10.06
C VAL A 139 -5.02 -5.72 -10.70
N LEU A 140 -5.28 -7.02 -10.85
CA LEU A 140 -6.53 -7.54 -11.40
C LEU A 140 -7.75 -7.09 -10.58
N LEU A 141 -7.71 -7.19 -9.25
CA LEU A 141 -8.79 -6.73 -8.39
C LEU A 141 -9.04 -5.22 -8.48
N ARG A 142 -7.99 -4.42 -8.64
CA ARG A 142 -8.12 -2.98 -8.85
C ARG A 142 -8.72 -2.66 -10.22
N LEU A 143 -8.29 -3.36 -11.26
CA LEU A 143 -8.83 -3.23 -12.61
C LEU A 143 -10.34 -3.56 -12.62
N LEU A 144 -10.75 -4.67 -12.03
CA LEU A 144 -12.15 -5.10 -11.92
C LEU A 144 -13.03 -4.13 -11.13
N ARG A 145 -12.45 -3.35 -10.22
CA ARG A 145 -13.16 -2.31 -9.45
C ARG A 145 -13.18 -0.95 -10.14
N GLY A 146 -12.52 -0.80 -11.27
CA GLY A 146 -12.42 0.47 -12.00
C GLY A 146 -11.35 1.39 -11.39
N THR A 147 -10.09 1.10 -11.64
CA THR A 147 -8.98 1.94 -11.21
C THR A 147 -8.46 2.83 -12.33
N GLY A 148 -7.83 3.95 -11.96
CA GLY A 148 -7.01 4.74 -12.88
C GLY A 148 -5.60 4.15 -13.05
N PRO A 149 -4.75 4.76 -13.91
CA PRO A 149 -3.39 4.29 -14.16
C PRO A 149 -2.55 4.09 -12.89
N ASP A 150 -2.65 4.99 -11.93
CA ASP A 150 -1.88 4.92 -10.67
C ASP A 150 -2.23 3.67 -9.84
N GLY A 151 -3.47 3.19 -9.92
CA GLY A 151 -3.87 1.95 -9.25
C GLY A 151 -3.32 0.68 -9.92
N LEU A 152 -3.02 0.73 -11.23
CA LEU A 152 -2.41 -0.39 -11.95
C LEU A 152 -0.94 -0.62 -11.54
N GLY A 153 -0.27 0.35 -10.92
CA GLY A 153 1.05 0.17 -10.32
C GLY A 153 1.10 -0.86 -9.17
N GLY A 154 -0.06 -1.38 -8.75
CA GLY A 154 -0.15 -2.44 -7.75
C GLY A 154 0.42 -2.05 -6.39
N MET A 155 1.10 -2.99 -5.73
CA MET A 155 1.82 -2.75 -4.49
C MET A 155 3.23 -2.23 -4.79
N SER A 156 3.71 -1.27 -4.01
CA SER A 156 5.11 -0.84 -4.04
C SER A 156 6.01 -1.80 -3.25
N ALA A 157 7.28 -1.93 -3.63
CA ALA A 157 8.27 -2.70 -2.89
C ALA A 157 8.48 -2.13 -1.47
N GLN A 158 8.34 -0.81 -1.31
CA GLN A 158 8.27 -0.13 -0.02
C GLN A 158 6.95 0.61 0.09
N SER A 159 6.36 0.67 1.29
CA SER A 159 5.15 1.48 1.54
C SER A 159 5.47 2.98 1.52
N LEU A 160 4.47 3.82 1.26
CA LEU A 160 4.63 5.28 1.17
C LEU A 160 5.22 5.90 2.45
N ASP A 161 4.92 5.31 3.62
CA ASP A 161 5.47 5.72 4.91
C ASP A 161 6.87 5.13 5.19
N GLY A 162 7.44 4.39 4.24
CA GLY A 162 8.73 3.76 4.36
C GLY A 162 8.83 2.57 5.32
N ARG A 163 7.75 2.27 6.07
CA ARG A 163 7.79 1.34 7.21
C ARG A 163 7.63 -0.13 6.84
N PHE A 164 7.02 -0.44 5.70
CA PHE A 164 6.84 -1.81 5.22
C PHE A 164 7.61 -2.05 3.94
N VAL A 165 8.30 -3.19 3.87
CA VAL A 165 9.05 -3.64 2.69
C VAL A 165 8.59 -5.01 2.23
N ARG A 166 8.74 -5.31 0.94
CA ARG A 166 8.26 -6.55 0.29
C ARG A 166 9.37 -7.16 -0.56
N PRO A 167 10.36 -7.81 0.06
CA PRO A 167 11.53 -8.30 -0.67
C PRO A 167 11.21 -9.39 -1.71
N LEU A 168 10.09 -10.12 -1.55
CA LEU A 168 9.64 -11.16 -2.47
C LEU A 168 8.70 -10.67 -3.57
N LEU A 169 8.39 -9.36 -3.65
CA LEU A 169 7.32 -8.83 -4.50
C LEU A 169 7.46 -9.17 -6.01
N ARG A 170 8.67 -9.45 -6.45
CA ARG A 170 8.99 -9.84 -7.84
C ARG A 170 9.21 -11.36 -8.02
N VAL A 171 9.15 -12.13 -6.95
CA VAL A 171 9.40 -13.57 -6.98
C VAL A 171 8.09 -14.31 -7.20
N PRO A 172 7.96 -15.14 -8.26
CA PRO A 172 6.80 -15.99 -8.45
C PRO A 172 6.63 -16.99 -7.31
N ARG A 173 5.38 -17.27 -6.92
CA ARG A 173 5.10 -18.22 -5.83
C ARG A 173 5.64 -19.62 -6.14
N ALA A 174 5.63 -20.04 -7.38
CA ALA A 174 6.22 -21.33 -7.80
C ALA A 174 7.73 -21.43 -7.50
N GLU A 175 8.47 -20.34 -7.63
CA GLU A 175 9.89 -20.29 -7.29
C GLU A 175 10.11 -20.29 -5.76
N ILE A 176 9.20 -19.68 -4.99
CA ILE A 176 9.22 -19.72 -3.52
C ILE A 176 8.99 -21.15 -3.04
N ASP A 177 7.99 -21.86 -3.59
CA ASP A 177 7.69 -23.26 -3.26
C ASP A 177 8.87 -24.18 -3.63
N ALA A 178 9.39 -24.05 -4.83
CA ALA A 178 10.55 -24.85 -5.28
C ALA A 178 11.79 -24.61 -4.40
N PHE A 179 12.05 -23.37 -4.02
CA PHE A 179 13.15 -23.03 -3.12
C PHE A 179 12.92 -23.59 -1.71
N ALA A 180 11.73 -23.45 -1.14
CA ALA A 180 11.41 -23.97 0.19
C ALA A 180 11.59 -25.49 0.27
N ARG A 181 11.13 -26.22 -0.77
CA ARG A 181 11.34 -27.68 -0.87
C ARG A 181 12.80 -28.06 -1.01
N ALA A 182 13.55 -27.35 -1.83
CA ALA A 182 14.98 -27.61 -2.03
C ALA A 182 15.82 -27.35 -0.77
N GLU A 183 15.41 -26.39 0.06
CA GLU A 183 16.05 -26.09 1.34
C GLU A 183 15.49 -26.96 2.51
N GLY A 184 14.52 -27.84 2.24
CA GLY A 184 13.90 -28.70 3.27
C GLY A 184 13.13 -27.93 4.34
N LEU A 185 12.58 -26.76 3.99
CA LEU A 185 11.83 -25.94 4.95
C LEU A 185 10.51 -26.60 5.32
N VAL A 186 10.14 -26.50 6.59
CA VAL A 186 8.86 -26.90 7.10
C VAL A 186 7.99 -25.66 7.27
N TRP A 187 6.71 -25.74 6.90
CA TRP A 187 5.72 -24.69 7.08
C TRP A 187 4.35 -25.27 7.42
N ARG A 188 3.45 -24.43 7.88
CA ARG A 188 2.06 -24.80 8.18
C ARG A 188 1.14 -24.38 7.05
N GLU A 189 0.17 -25.22 6.69
CA GLU A 189 -0.87 -24.85 5.74
C GLU A 189 -2.01 -24.11 6.45
N ASP A 190 -2.38 -22.94 5.93
CA ASP A 190 -3.50 -22.16 6.44
C ASP A 190 -4.82 -22.68 5.84
N SER A 191 -5.68 -23.27 6.68
CA SER A 191 -7.00 -23.80 6.30
C SER A 191 -7.92 -22.73 5.69
N SER A 192 -7.75 -21.44 6.03
CA SER A 192 -8.55 -20.33 5.51
C SER A 192 -8.31 -20.03 4.02
N ASN A 193 -7.20 -20.51 3.44
CA ASN A 193 -6.90 -20.34 2.00
C ASN A 193 -7.92 -21.05 1.10
N ARG A 194 -8.69 -22.00 1.62
CA ARG A 194 -9.72 -22.76 0.88
C ARG A 194 -11.09 -22.06 0.85
N CYS A 195 -11.26 -20.95 1.57
CA CYS A 195 -12.54 -20.24 1.62
C CYS A 195 -12.79 -19.40 0.36
N HIS A 196 -13.72 -19.81 -0.50
CA HIS A 196 -14.12 -19.12 -1.72
C HIS A 196 -15.01 -17.88 -1.50
N ALA A 197 -15.39 -17.56 -0.28
CA ALA A 197 -16.20 -16.38 0.04
C ALA A 197 -15.50 -15.06 -0.38
N TYR A 198 -14.19 -15.06 -0.41
CA TYR A 198 -13.39 -13.85 -0.67
C TYR A 198 -13.06 -13.67 -2.16
N ALA A 199 -13.22 -12.45 -2.66
CA ALA A 199 -12.97 -12.12 -4.07
C ALA A 199 -11.54 -12.51 -4.53
N ARG A 200 -10.54 -12.34 -3.66
CA ARG A 200 -9.15 -12.70 -3.94
C ARG A 200 -8.97 -14.20 -4.10
N ASN A 201 -9.56 -14.99 -3.21
CA ASN A 201 -9.48 -16.45 -3.30
C ASN A 201 -10.20 -16.96 -4.55
N ARG A 202 -11.37 -16.40 -4.91
CA ARG A 202 -12.06 -16.72 -6.17
C ARG A 202 -11.23 -16.39 -7.40
N LEU A 203 -10.56 -15.22 -7.39
CA LEU A 203 -9.67 -14.84 -8.49
C LEU A 203 -8.53 -15.85 -8.66
N ARG A 204 -7.84 -16.18 -7.56
CA ARG A 204 -6.71 -17.12 -7.52
C ARG A 204 -7.08 -18.52 -7.95
N SER A 205 -8.20 -19.06 -7.43
CA SER A 205 -8.53 -20.48 -7.62
C SER A 205 -9.38 -20.77 -8.86
N ARG A 206 -10.18 -19.79 -9.33
CA ARG A 206 -11.15 -20.01 -10.41
C ARG A 206 -10.77 -19.29 -11.70
N TRP A 207 -10.40 -17.99 -11.61
CA TRP A 207 -10.27 -17.17 -12.81
C TRP A 207 -8.85 -17.11 -13.36
N VAL A 208 -7.85 -16.94 -12.52
CA VAL A 208 -6.45 -16.85 -12.98
C VAL A 208 -5.99 -18.12 -13.68
N PRO A 209 -6.30 -19.35 -13.22
CA PRO A 209 -5.93 -20.57 -13.95
C PRO A 209 -6.48 -20.61 -15.37
N GLY A 210 -7.79 -20.39 -15.55
CA GLY A 210 -8.41 -20.37 -16.88
C GLY A 210 -7.85 -19.27 -17.78
N LEU A 211 -7.64 -18.06 -17.26
CA LEU A 211 -7.03 -16.97 -18.04
C LEU A 211 -5.60 -17.32 -18.48
N ARG A 212 -4.85 -18.07 -17.68
CA ARG A 212 -3.51 -18.52 -18.05
C ARG A 212 -3.55 -19.63 -19.12
N GLU A 213 -4.49 -20.54 -19.02
CA GLU A 213 -4.66 -21.66 -19.94
C GLU A 213 -5.18 -21.17 -21.31
N ASP A 214 -6.24 -20.35 -21.30
CA ASP A 214 -6.96 -19.96 -22.51
C ASP A 214 -6.30 -18.80 -23.28
N PHE A 215 -5.58 -17.90 -22.59
CA PHE A 215 -5.09 -16.66 -23.17
C PHE A 215 -3.56 -16.51 -23.10
N ASN A 216 -2.98 -16.64 -21.90
CA ASN A 216 -1.53 -16.36 -21.74
C ASN A 216 -0.93 -17.13 -20.55
N PRO A 217 -0.15 -18.19 -20.78
CA PRO A 217 0.54 -18.90 -19.70
C PRO A 217 1.44 -18.01 -18.84
N ALA A 218 1.97 -16.91 -19.41
CA ALA A 218 2.81 -15.93 -18.71
C ALA A 218 2.01 -14.75 -18.12
N LEU A 219 0.69 -14.84 -18.02
CA LEU A 219 -0.20 -13.76 -17.58
C LEU A 219 0.26 -13.07 -16.30
N LEU A 220 0.63 -13.82 -15.27
CA LEU A 220 1.05 -13.24 -13.99
C LEU A 220 2.29 -12.37 -14.15
N ARG A 221 3.25 -12.82 -14.94
CA ARG A 221 4.47 -12.07 -15.27
C ARG A 221 4.12 -10.80 -16.04
N ALA A 222 3.30 -10.90 -17.07
CA ALA A 222 2.88 -9.75 -17.87
C ALA A 222 2.19 -8.66 -17.01
N ILE A 223 1.35 -9.07 -16.04
CA ILE A 223 0.70 -8.13 -15.12
C ILE A 223 1.72 -7.49 -14.16
N VAL A 224 2.69 -8.24 -13.67
CA VAL A 224 3.74 -7.70 -12.78
C VAL A 224 4.61 -6.69 -13.54
N ASP A 225 4.99 -7.02 -14.77
CA ASP A 225 5.78 -6.13 -15.64
C ASP A 225 5.00 -4.85 -15.97
N LEU A 226 3.70 -4.96 -16.27
CA LEU A 226 2.79 -3.81 -16.43
C LEU A 226 2.73 -2.95 -15.18
N ALA A 227 2.56 -3.57 -14.01
CA ALA A 227 2.48 -2.85 -12.75
C ALA A 227 3.76 -2.08 -12.45
N GLU A 228 4.91 -2.62 -12.81
CA GLU A 228 6.20 -1.96 -12.66
C GLU A 228 6.32 -0.75 -13.58
N ALA A 229 6.02 -0.90 -14.86
CA ALA A 229 6.02 0.21 -15.82
C ALA A 229 5.10 1.34 -15.36
N GLN A 230 3.85 1.00 -14.98
CA GLN A 230 2.88 1.99 -14.49
C GLN A 230 3.34 2.70 -13.21
N ARG A 231 4.09 2.04 -12.35
CA ARG A 231 4.64 2.66 -11.14
C ARG A 231 5.76 3.64 -11.48
N THR A 232 6.66 3.26 -12.37
CA THR A 232 7.74 4.13 -12.85
C THR A 232 7.17 5.41 -13.48
N ASP A 233 6.13 5.28 -14.32
CA ASP A 233 5.45 6.43 -14.91
C ASP A 233 4.77 7.29 -13.85
N ALA A 234 4.11 6.66 -12.85
CA ALA A 234 3.46 7.37 -11.75
C ALA A 234 4.45 8.13 -10.87
N GLU A 235 5.62 7.56 -10.57
CA GLU A 235 6.70 8.20 -9.80
C GLU A 235 7.24 9.43 -10.52
N TRP A 236 7.48 9.34 -11.83
CA TRP A 236 7.90 10.49 -12.64
C TRP A 236 6.86 11.59 -12.64
N ILE A 237 5.57 11.26 -12.85
CA ILE A 237 4.49 12.25 -12.84
C ILE A 237 4.34 12.86 -11.44
N GLN A 238 4.46 12.06 -10.37
CA GLN A 238 4.41 12.58 -9.01
C GLN A 238 5.53 13.59 -8.74
N SER A 239 6.75 13.34 -9.22
CA SER A 239 7.86 14.32 -9.12
C SER A 239 7.53 15.60 -9.86
N ALA A 240 6.85 15.53 -11.00
CA ALA A 240 6.39 16.70 -11.72
C ALA A 240 5.29 17.46 -10.95
N VAL A 241 4.36 16.74 -10.30
CA VAL A 241 3.32 17.34 -9.44
C VAL A 241 3.93 18.09 -8.27
N GLU A 242 4.95 17.54 -7.61
CA GLU A 242 5.59 18.21 -6.47
C GLU A 242 6.28 19.53 -6.91
N ARG A 243 6.97 19.53 -8.06
CA ARG A 243 7.55 20.77 -8.63
C ARG A 243 6.49 21.84 -8.92
N GLU A 244 5.35 21.44 -9.48
CA GLU A 244 4.24 22.37 -9.74
C GLU A 244 3.60 22.87 -8.44
N LEU A 245 3.49 22.03 -7.40
CA LEU A 245 3.03 22.46 -6.08
C LEU A 245 3.96 23.53 -5.48
N GLU A 246 5.26 23.31 -5.51
CA GLU A 246 6.26 24.26 -5.00
C GLU A 246 6.18 25.61 -5.72
N THR A 247 5.93 25.59 -7.02
CA THR A 247 5.88 26.79 -7.85
C THR A 247 4.56 27.56 -7.72
N ARG A 248 3.43 26.83 -7.67
CA ARG A 248 2.09 27.42 -7.83
C ARG A 248 1.29 27.54 -6.56
N VAL A 249 1.73 26.93 -5.45
CA VAL A 249 0.91 26.81 -4.25
C VAL A 249 1.63 27.41 -3.04
N ARG A 250 0.89 28.17 -2.25
CA ARG A 250 1.34 28.67 -0.95
C ARG A 250 0.30 28.30 0.11
N ALA A 251 0.76 27.74 1.21
CA ALA A 251 -0.10 27.55 2.37
C ALA A 251 -0.46 28.88 3.02
N THR A 252 -1.72 28.99 3.46
CA THR A 252 -2.22 30.17 4.18
C THR A 252 -2.98 29.73 5.42
N ALA A 253 -3.28 30.64 6.33
CA ALA A 253 -4.16 30.35 7.46
C ALA A 253 -5.54 29.92 6.92
N GLY A 254 -5.86 28.63 7.06
CA GLY A 254 -7.14 28.05 6.68
C GLY A 254 -7.28 27.54 5.24
N GLY A 255 -6.24 27.56 4.40
CA GLY A 255 -6.35 27.04 3.03
C GLY A 255 -5.08 27.17 2.21
N LEU A 256 -5.24 27.07 0.89
CA LEU A 256 -4.17 27.17 -0.09
C LEU A 256 -4.42 28.36 -1.03
N ARG A 257 -3.40 29.15 -1.25
CA ARG A 257 -3.35 30.17 -2.31
C ARG A 257 -2.67 29.58 -3.52
N LEU A 258 -3.36 29.65 -4.68
CA LEU A 258 -2.89 29.07 -5.93
C LEU A 258 -2.58 30.19 -6.94
N ALA A 259 -1.56 30.00 -7.76
CA ALA A 259 -1.22 30.92 -8.83
C ALA A 259 -2.42 31.22 -9.74
N ARG A 260 -2.55 32.45 -10.20
CA ARG A 260 -3.67 32.90 -11.06
C ARG A 260 -3.53 32.40 -12.50
N SER A 261 -2.32 32.22 -12.99
CA SER A 261 -1.99 31.91 -14.40
C SER A 261 -1.28 30.53 -14.52
N GLY A 262 -1.05 30.12 -15.75
CA GLY A 262 -0.25 28.94 -16.08
C GLY A 262 -1.02 27.60 -16.03
N TRP A 263 -2.32 27.57 -15.72
CA TRP A 263 -3.12 26.34 -15.67
C TRP A 263 -3.50 25.79 -17.04
N CYS A 264 -3.55 26.66 -18.07
CA CYS A 264 -3.82 26.25 -19.46
C CYS A 264 -2.61 25.56 -20.12
N GLU A 265 -1.42 25.84 -19.65
CA GLU A 265 -0.15 25.32 -20.18
C GLU A 265 0.16 23.91 -19.66
N LEU A 266 -0.46 23.52 -18.55
CA LEU A 266 -0.25 22.21 -17.96
C LEU A 266 -0.88 21.11 -18.82
N HIS A 267 -0.09 20.06 -19.12
CA HIS A 267 -0.63 18.84 -19.73
C HIS A 267 -1.73 18.24 -18.85
N ASP A 268 -2.81 17.77 -19.46
CA ASP A 268 -4.01 17.28 -18.74
C ASP A 268 -3.73 16.18 -17.71
N ALA A 269 -2.76 15.30 -17.97
CA ALA A 269 -2.37 14.25 -17.03
C ALA A 269 -1.76 14.84 -15.75
N LEU A 270 -0.94 15.87 -15.86
CA LEU A 270 -0.31 16.58 -14.75
C LEU A 270 -1.34 17.42 -14.00
N ALA A 271 -2.13 18.20 -14.72
CA ALA A 271 -3.16 19.08 -14.17
C ALA A 271 -4.17 18.31 -13.31
N ARG A 272 -4.65 17.14 -13.79
CA ARG A 272 -5.58 16.28 -13.01
C ARG A 272 -4.97 15.76 -11.72
N ARG A 273 -3.69 15.34 -11.72
CA ARG A 273 -3.01 14.86 -10.51
C ARG A 273 -2.73 16.00 -9.53
N LEU A 274 -2.36 17.14 -10.06
CA LEU A 274 -2.17 18.36 -9.25
C LEU A 274 -3.49 18.77 -8.57
N ALA A 275 -4.61 18.80 -9.30
CA ALA A 275 -5.92 19.09 -8.75
C ALA A 275 -6.33 18.06 -7.66
N ALA A 276 -6.08 16.77 -7.90
CA ALA A 276 -6.34 15.73 -6.91
C ALA A 276 -5.49 15.93 -5.65
N ARG A 277 -4.21 16.23 -5.81
CA ARG A 277 -3.29 16.48 -4.69
C ARG A 277 -3.70 17.71 -3.87
N LEU A 278 -4.12 18.79 -4.52
CA LEU A 278 -4.64 19.98 -3.86
C LEU A 278 -5.88 19.69 -3.00
N LEU A 279 -6.82 18.92 -3.53
CA LEU A 279 -8.01 18.52 -2.78
C LEU A 279 -7.65 17.63 -1.59
N MET A 280 -6.72 16.68 -1.76
CA MET A 280 -6.23 15.82 -0.67
C MET A 280 -5.53 16.64 0.42
N ASN A 281 -4.69 17.61 0.06
CA ASN A 281 -4.01 18.48 1.02
C ASN A 281 -5.00 19.34 1.84
N CYS A 282 -6.19 19.61 1.29
CA CYS A 282 -7.29 20.27 2.01
C CYS A 282 -8.26 19.30 2.71
N GLY A 283 -7.93 18.01 2.83
CA GLY A 283 -8.74 17.02 3.54
C GLY A 283 -9.85 16.36 2.72
N ALA A 284 -9.99 16.64 1.43
CA ALA A 284 -10.94 15.96 0.54
C ALA A 284 -10.36 14.61 0.07
N GLY A 285 -10.61 13.54 0.82
CA GLY A 285 -10.03 12.21 0.52
C GLY A 285 -10.88 11.37 -0.44
N ARG A 286 -11.74 10.51 0.13
CA ARG A 286 -12.42 9.41 -0.59
C ARG A 286 -13.54 9.84 -1.56
N ASP A 287 -14.08 11.04 -1.41
CA ASP A 287 -15.23 11.52 -2.20
C ASP A 287 -14.83 12.25 -3.48
N VAL A 288 -13.54 12.37 -3.77
CA VAL A 288 -13.04 13.01 -4.99
C VAL A 288 -13.21 12.08 -6.18
N ARG A 289 -14.10 12.47 -7.11
CA ARG A 289 -14.35 11.79 -8.38
C ARG A 289 -13.78 12.58 -9.55
N ARG A 290 -13.61 11.92 -10.69
CA ARG A 290 -13.11 12.56 -11.93
C ARG A 290 -13.86 13.86 -12.29
N VAL A 291 -15.17 13.89 -12.11
CA VAL A 291 -16.00 15.08 -12.40
C VAL A 291 -15.57 16.28 -11.56
N HIS A 292 -15.21 16.08 -10.30
CA HIS A 292 -14.75 17.16 -9.42
C HIS A 292 -13.41 17.73 -9.89
N LEU A 293 -12.49 16.87 -10.34
CA LEU A 293 -11.19 17.29 -10.88
C LEU A 293 -11.37 18.11 -12.17
N LEU A 294 -12.22 17.65 -13.09
CA LEU A 294 -12.49 18.35 -14.34
C LEU A 294 -13.16 19.70 -14.10
N ARG A 295 -14.12 19.78 -13.17
CA ARG A 295 -14.77 21.03 -12.77
C ARG A 295 -13.78 22.01 -12.16
N MET A 296 -12.90 21.53 -11.26
CA MET A 296 -11.84 22.33 -10.66
C MET A 296 -10.89 22.89 -11.72
N LEU A 297 -10.42 22.06 -12.65
CA LEU A 297 -9.51 22.46 -13.73
C LEU A 297 -10.15 23.44 -14.70
N HIS A 298 -11.41 23.23 -15.06
CA HIS A 298 -12.16 24.17 -15.89
C HIS A 298 -12.20 25.56 -15.22
N PHE A 299 -12.47 25.60 -13.92
CA PHE A 299 -12.50 26.85 -13.16
C PHE A 299 -11.11 27.50 -13.03
N LEU A 300 -10.05 26.73 -12.79
CA LEU A 300 -8.67 27.24 -12.73
C LEU A 300 -8.19 27.82 -14.07
N ARG A 301 -8.72 27.30 -15.19
CA ARG A 301 -8.37 27.75 -16.53
C ARG A 301 -9.16 28.96 -17.02
N GLY A 302 -10.38 29.16 -16.53
CA GLY A 302 -11.29 30.20 -17.07
C GLY A 302 -12.09 30.97 -16.04
N GLY A 303 -11.87 30.77 -14.73
CA GLY A 303 -12.64 31.42 -13.67
C GLY A 303 -12.48 32.95 -13.69
N ARG A 304 -13.61 33.65 -13.51
CA ARG A 304 -13.63 35.13 -13.45
C ARG A 304 -13.46 35.58 -11.99
N THR A 305 -12.78 36.68 -11.80
CA THR A 305 -12.60 37.31 -10.47
C THR A 305 -13.95 37.53 -9.79
N GLY A 306 -14.03 37.23 -8.50
CA GLY A 306 -15.26 37.29 -7.70
C GLY A 306 -16.16 36.05 -7.78
N THR A 307 -15.85 35.08 -8.66
CA THR A 307 -16.62 33.84 -8.76
C THR A 307 -16.05 32.73 -7.85
N ARG A 308 -16.88 31.76 -7.53
CA ARG A 308 -16.48 30.58 -6.74
C ARG A 308 -17.18 29.31 -7.21
N ILE A 309 -16.58 28.16 -6.92
CA ILE A 309 -17.21 26.86 -7.05
C ILE A 309 -17.09 26.06 -5.77
N GLU A 310 -18.10 25.23 -5.50
CA GLU A 310 -18.09 24.29 -4.38
C GLU A 310 -17.47 22.96 -4.85
N LEU A 311 -16.65 22.37 -3.98
CA LEU A 311 -15.93 21.12 -4.16
C LEU A 311 -16.24 20.13 -3.05
N PRO A 312 -15.90 18.84 -3.16
CA PRO A 312 -16.12 17.85 -2.10
C PRO A 312 -15.53 18.26 -0.75
N ALA A 313 -16.02 17.63 0.31
CA ALA A 313 -15.63 17.87 1.70
C ALA A 313 -15.87 19.32 2.20
N GLY A 314 -16.87 20.02 1.65
CA GLY A 314 -17.16 21.41 2.04
C GLY A 314 -16.10 22.42 1.60
N LEU A 315 -15.25 22.06 0.65
CA LEU A 315 -14.23 22.96 0.12
C LEU A 315 -14.82 23.93 -0.90
N VAL A 316 -14.26 25.13 -0.96
CA VAL A 316 -14.59 26.18 -1.92
C VAL A 316 -13.31 26.60 -2.63
N LEU A 317 -13.38 26.72 -3.96
CA LEU A 317 -12.36 27.36 -4.78
C LEU A 317 -12.89 28.70 -5.25
N ARG A 318 -12.23 29.78 -4.84
CA ARG A 318 -12.57 31.18 -5.20
C ARG A 318 -11.55 31.74 -6.17
N CYS A 319 -12.01 32.56 -7.08
CA CYS A 319 -11.15 33.33 -7.99
C CYS A 319 -11.02 34.75 -7.48
N GLU A 320 -9.86 35.08 -6.95
CA GLU A 320 -9.48 36.43 -6.52
C GLU A 320 -8.77 37.19 -7.66
N ARG A 321 -8.46 38.45 -7.44
CA ARG A 321 -7.82 39.30 -8.45
C ARG A 321 -6.46 38.76 -8.90
N GLU A 322 -5.63 38.32 -7.96
CA GLU A 322 -4.23 37.88 -8.21
C GLU A 322 -3.97 36.40 -8.01
N ALA A 323 -4.95 35.63 -7.44
CA ALA A 323 -4.78 34.25 -7.11
C ALA A 323 -6.13 33.50 -7.14
N PHE A 324 -6.07 32.17 -7.02
CA PHE A 324 -7.20 31.40 -6.52
C PHE A 324 -6.96 31.04 -5.06
N TRP A 325 -8.04 30.95 -4.31
CA TRP A 325 -8.02 30.44 -2.94
C TRP A 325 -8.84 29.16 -2.82
N LEU A 326 -8.26 28.13 -2.23
CA LEU A 326 -8.88 26.84 -1.98
C LEU A 326 -8.87 26.53 -0.47
N GLY A 327 -10.02 26.33 0.12
CA GLY A 327 -10.14 26.00 1.54
C GLY A 327 -11.58 25.72 1.98
N PRO A 328 -11.81 25.49 3.28
CA PRO A 328 -13.14 25.27 3.85
C PRO A 328 -14.06 26.50 3.66
N ARG A 329 -15.36 26.25 3.54
CA ARG A 329 -16.39 27.30 3.34
C ARG A 329 -16.45 28.34 4.46
N GLU A 330 -16.16 27.95 5.72
CA GLU A 330 -16.42 28.76 6.91
C GLU A 330 -15.32 29.78 7.26
N VAL A 331 -14.13 29.69 6.68
CA VAL A 331 -12.96 30.51 7.08
C VAL A 331 -12.99 31.94 6.51
N HIS A 332 -13.94 32.30 5.62
CA HIS A 332 -13.88 33.58 4.91
C HIS A 332 -15.04 34.59 5.15
N GLU A 333 -15.96 34.31 6.08
CA GLU A 333 -17.03 35.32 6.34
C GLU A 333 -16.63 36.40 7.36
N ASN A 334 -15.48 36.29 8.04
CA ASN A 334 -15.04 37.20 9.09
C ASN A 334 -13.85 38.11 8.76
N GLY A 335 -13.47 38.26 7.49
CA GLY A 335 -12.26 38.99 7.12
C GLY A 335 -12.41 40.04 6.01
N ALA A 336 -13.58 40.70 5.91
CA ALA A 336 -13.74 41.88 5.04
C ALA A 336 -14.62 42.90 5.74
N CYS A 337 -14.01 43.67 6.57
CA CYS A 337 -14.41 45.07 6.89
C CYS A 337 -13.23 45.96 6.52
#